data_a2fbe5cf7a283ae237487ae74b4a5841
#
_entry.id   a2fbe5cf7a283ae237487ae74b4a5841
#
_cell.length_a   1.000
_cell.length_b   1.000
_cell.length_c   1.000
_cell.angle_alpha   90.00
_cell.angle_beta   90.00
_cell.angle_gamma   90.00
#
_symmetry.space_group_name_H-M   'P 1'
#
loop_
_entity.id
_entity.type
_entity.pdbx_description
1 polymer ?
#
loop_
_entity_poly.entity_id
_entity_poly.type
_entity_poly.pdbx_seq_one_letter_code
_entity_poly.pdbx_strand_id
1 'polypeptide(L)'
;KSNYLSYRSKVWQSTSRGGLPKLFFEDLDFEKYAEFSINFPILFIQHEGAYISGRKYTFKDFMEGKINEIGNRLPTESDLTTHLSTIFTENRLKKYIELRSMDTCGWDCLCSGPAFNIGILYGNLNEVYELISTWDKDKVINAYLEAPRKGFNTQLMGKDLLYWASTLLDLSKKGLENRDILNKHGKNETLFLNHLQKVIDEKTTNADHMISKFSKTKDLDELYDK
;
A
#
# COMPACT_ATOMS: atom_id res chain seq x y z
N LYS A 1 22.98 -12.43 6.07
CA LYS A 1 22.16 -11.23 6.32
C LYS A 1 21.58 -10.77 4.98
N SER A 2 20.27 -10.75 4.83
CA SER A 2 19.63 -10.21 3.63
C SER A 2 19.24 -8.75 3.93
N ASN A 3 19.76 -7.81 3.16
CA ASN A 3 19.39 -6.40 3.27
C ASN A 3 18.12 -6.17 2.45
N TYR A 4 17.12 -5.58 3.08
CA TYR A 4 15.91 -5.10 2.41
C TYR A 4 15.87 -3.58 2.51
N LEU A 5 15.51 -2.94 1.40
CA LEU A 5 15.23 -1.50 1.36
C LEU A 5 13.82 -1.22 1.93
N SER A 6 12.88 -2.16 1.77
CA SER A 6 11.60 -2.14 2.47
C SER A 6 11.37 -3.46 3.21
N TYR A 7 11.71 -3.49 4.50
CA TYR A 7 11.43 -4.66 5.33
C TYR A 7 9.94 -4.80 5.63
N ARG A 8 9.21 -3.68 5.72
CA ARG A 8 7.76 -3.67 5.83
C ARG A 8 7.11 -4.47 4.70
N SER A 9 7.43 -4.15 3.44
CA SER A 9 6.88 -4.87 2.28
C SER A 9 7.23 -6.36 2.33
N LYS A 10 8.45 -6.71 2.74
CA LYS A 10 8.84 -8.12 2.92
C LYS A 10 7.98 -8.83 3.97
N VAL A 11 7.67 -8.18 5.08
CA VAL A 11 6.80 -8.75 6.13
C VAL A 11 5.40 -9.00 5.56
N TRP A 12 4.79 -8.03 4.88
CA TRP A 12 3.46 -8.19 4.30
C TRP A 12 3.40 -9.26 3.20
N GLN A 13 4.41 -9.37 2.36
CA GLN A 13 4.53 -10.46 1.38
C GLN A 13 4.61 -11.86 2.02
N SER A 14 5.06 -11.93 3.27
CA SER A 14 5.23 -13.19 4.01
C SER A 14 4.03 -13.55 4.86
N THR A 15 3.02 -12.69 4.95
CA THR A 15 1.80 -12.94 5.72
C THR A 15 0.68 -13.46 4.83
N SER A 16 -0.15 -14.37 5.35
CA SER A 16 -1.34 -14.86 4.65
C SER A 16 -2.46 -13.81 4.55
N ARG A 17 -2.29 -12.65 5.18
CA ARG A 17 -3.31 -11.61 5.29
C ARG A 17 -2.96 -10.33 4.54
N GLY A 18 -1.76 -10.23 3.99
CA GLY A 18 -1.25 -9.04 3.33
C GLY A 18 -0.90 -9.26 1.86
N GLY A 19 -0.32 -8.25 1.26
CA GLY A 19 0.24 -8.31 -0.07
C GLY A 19 -0.72 -7.92 -1.19
N LEU A 20 -0.41 -8.40 -2.38
CA LEU A 20 -1.11 -8.10 -3.61
C LEU A 20 -1.89 -9.34 -4.06
N PRO A 21 -3.20 -9.45 -3.76
CA PRO A 21 -4.00 -10.60 -4.14
C PRO A 21 -4.20 -10.67 -5.65
N LYS A 22 -4.29 -11.89 -6.18
CA LYS A 22 -4.52 -12.13 -7.62
C LYS A 22 -5.79 -11.44 -8.14
N LEU A 23 -6.80 -11.29 -7.29
CA LEU A 23 -8.05 -10.60 -7.58
C LEU A 23 -7.83 -9.18 -8.15
N PHE A 24 -6.79 -8.47 -7.73
CA PHE A 24 -6.52 -7.09 -8.21
C PHE A 24 -6.07 -7.04 -9.68
N PHE A 25 -5.80 -8.18 -10.29
CA PHE A 25 -5.47 -8.30 -11.72
C PHE A 25 -6.61 -8.88 -12.57
N GLU A 26 -7.78 -9.02 -11.97
CA GLU A 26 -9.00 -9.43 -12.63
C GLU A 26 -9.89 -8.20 -12.83
N ASP A 27 -10.99 -8.37 -13.55
CA ASP A 27 -12.00 -7.34 -13.67
C ASP A 27 -12.72 -7.17 -12.32
N LEU A 28 -12.15 -6.35 -11.45
CA LEU A 28 -12.55 -6.19 -10.05
C LEU A 28 -13.70 -5.19 -9.94
N ASP A 29 -14.81 -5.65 -9.38
CA ASP A 29 -15.96 -4.84 -8.98
C ASP A 29 -16.24 -4.95 -7.47
N PHE A 30 -17.27 -4.25 -6.99
CA PHE A 30 -17.66 -4.29 -5.59
C PHE A 30 -18.15 -5.66 -5.14
N GLU A 31 -18.83 -6.42 -6.00
CA GLU A 31 -19.36 -7.75 -5.69
C GLU A 31 -18.21 -8.74 -5.50
N LYS A 32 -17.26 -8.78 -6.42
CA LYS A 32 -16.07 -9.62 -6.31
C LYS A 32 -15.22 -9.29 -5.09
N TYR A 33 -15.09 -8.00 -4.76
CA TYR A 33 -14.38 -7.60 -3.54
C TYR A 33 -15.15 -8.03 -2.27
N ALA A 34 -16.47 -7.92 -2.27
CA ALA A 34 -17.30 -8.38 -1.17
C ALA A 34 -17.17 -9.90 -1.01
N GLU A 35 -17.26 -10.66 -2.10
CA GLU A 35 -17.07 -12.11 -2.10
C GLU A 35 -15.68 -12.50 -1.58
N PHE A 36 -14.63 -11.85 -2.05
CA PHE A 36 -13.28 -12.02 -1.52
C PHE A 36 -13.24 -11.78 -0.01
N SER A 37 -13.84 -10.70 0.45
CA SER A 37 -13.81 -10.29 1.86
C SER A 37 -14.56 -11.26 2.76
N ILE A 38 -15.75 -11.74 2.39
CA ILE A 38 -16.52 -12.70 3.20
C ILE A 38 -15.88 -14.10 3.23
N ASN A 39 -15.17 -14.48 2.18
CA ASN A 39 -14.42 -15.74 2.14
C ASN A 39 -13.01 -15.61 2.80
N PHE A 40 -12.61 -14.41 3.22
CA PHE A 40 -11.33 -14.20 3.87
C PHE A 40 -11.36 -14.73 5.32
N PRO A 41 -10.29 -15.39 5.81
CA PRO A 41 -10.25 -15.90 7.18
C PRO A 41 -10.39 -14.78 8.22
N ILE A 42 -11.16 -15.00 9.27
CA ILE A 42 -11.29 -14.06 10.39
C ILE A 42 -9.97 -14.05 11.19
N LEU A 43 -9.49 -12.90 11.62
CA LEU A 43 -8.33 -12.82 12.49
C LEU A 43 -8.73 -13.08 13.95
N PHE A 44 -9.71 -12.35 14.44
CA PHE A 44 -10.29 -12.50 15.77
C PHE A 44 -11.73 -12.01 15.78
N ILE A 45 -12.49 -12.43 16.79
CA ILE A 45 -13.85 -11.99 17.07
C ILE A 45 -13.84 -11.42 18.49
N GLN A 46 -14.46 -10.27 18.68
CA GLN A 46 -14.70 -9.72 20.02
C GLN A 46 -16.01 -10.29 20.57
N HIS A 47 -15.95 -10.96 21.71
CA HIS A 47 -17.10 -11.57 22.35
C HIS A 47 -16.96 -11.48 23.87
N GLU A 48 -17.96 -10.93 24.54
CA GLU A 48 -18.01 -10.76 26.02
C GLU A 48 -16.73 -10.16 26.62
N GLY A 49 -16.16 -9.14 25.95
CA GLY A 49 -14.95 -8.45 26.39
C GLY A 49 -13.63 -9.17 26.10
N ALA A 50 -13.67 -10.35 25.50
CA ALA A 50 -12.50 -11.13 25.12
C ALA A 50 -12.27 -11.13 23.59
N TYR A 51 -11.01 -11.37 23.16
CA TYR A 51 -10.64 -11.62 21.78
C TYR A 51 -10.51 -13.12 21.55
N ILE A 52 -11.38 -13.68 20.69
CA ILE A 52 -11.38 -15.11 20.32
C ILE A 52 -10.75 -15.24 18.95
N SER A 53 -9.81 -16.16 18.79
CA SER A 53 -9.18 -16.42 17.49
C SER A 53 -10.18 -16.98 16.49
N GLY A 54 -10.37 -16.27 15.38
CA GLY A 54 -11.25 -16.69 14.29
C GLY A 54 -10.57 -17.41 13.13
N ARG A 55 -9.25 -17.64 13.20
CA ARG A 55 -8.41 -18.03 12.05
C ARG A 55 -8.82 -19.29 11.29
N LYS A 56 -9.57 -20.17 11.89
CA LYS A 56 -10.10 -21.41 11.28
C LYS A 56 -11.43 -21.20 10.55
N TYR A 57 -12.03 -20.03 10.68
CA TYR A 57 -13.31 -19.66 10.08
C TYR A 57 -13.16 -18.52 9.08
N THR A 58 -13.98 -18.50 8.06
CA THR A 58 -14.20 -17.34 7.19
C THR A 58 -15.30 -16.45 7.77
N PHE A 59 -15.41 -15.21 7.27
CA PHE A 59 -16.54 -14.37 7.67
C PHE A 59 -17.88 -14.94 7.20
N LYS A 60 -17.88 -15.70 6.08
CA LYS A 60 -19.05 -16.46 5.61
C LYS A 60 -19.50 -17.49 6.63
N ASP A 61 -18.57 -18.25 7.24
CA ASP A 61 -18.91 -19.19 8.31
C ASP A 61 -19.54 -18.48 9.51
N PHE A 62 -19.10 -17.26 9.81
CA PHE A 62 -19.71 -16.42 10.85
C PHE A 62 -21.14 -16.02 10.48
N MET A 63 -21.37 -15.60 9.24
CA MET A 63 -22.71 -15.26 8.74
C MET A 63 -23.67 -16.48 8.76
N GLU A 64 -23.15 -17.67 8.67
CA GLU A 64 -23.90 -18.92 8.72
C GLU A 64 -24.04 -19.49 10.14
N GLY A 65 -23.56 -18.79 11.17
CA GLY A 65 -23.67 -19.21 12.57
C GLY A 65 -22.87 -20.46 12.92
N LYS A 66 -21.72 -20.70 12.26
CA LYS A 66 -20.92 -21.93 12.42
C LYS A 66 -19.84 -21.83 13.51
N ILE A 67 -19.78 -20.73 14.28
CA ILE A 67 -18.71 -20.49 15.25
C ILE A 67 -19.19 -20.84 16.66
N ASN A 68 -18.93 -22.06 17.06
CA ASN A 68 -19.40 -22.61 18.35
C ASN A 68 -18.80 -21.87 19.57
N GLU A 69 -17.58 -21.36 19.44
CA GLU A 69 -16.85 -20.64 20.53
C GLU A 69 -17.53 -19.36 20.97
N ILE A 70 -18.48 -18.86 20.20
CA ILE A 70 -19.27 -17.65 20.49
C ILE A 70 -20.78 -17.96 20.55
N GLY A 71 -21.13 -19.22 20.83
CA GLY A 71 -22.54 -19.65 20.90
C GLY A 71 -23.29 -19.57 19.58
N ASN A 72 -22.61 -19.69 18.45
CA ASN A 72 -23.18 -19.64 17.09
C ASN A 72 -23.97 -18.35 16.80
N ARG A 73 -23.65 -17.23 17.50
CA ARG A 73 -24.28 -15.95 17.19
C ARG A 73 -23.95 -15.50 15.76
N LEU A 74 -24.82 -14.72 15.17
CA LEU A 74 -24.59 -14.09 13.87
C LEU A 74 -23.73 -12.82 14.03
N PRO A 75 -23.01 -12.40 12.99
CA PRO A 75 -22.22 -11.18 13.02
C PRO A 75 -23.07 -9.92 13.07
N THR A 76 -22.54 -8.88 13.69
CA THR A 76 -23.06 -7.53 13.66
C THR A 76 -22.31 -6.68 12.61
N GLU A 77 -22.79 -5.46 12.34
CA GLU A 77 -22.08 -4.50 11.50
C GLU A 77 -20.68 -4.15 12.08
N SER A 78 -20.55 -4.13 13.40
CA SER A 78 -19.27 -3.94 14.08
C SER A 78 -18.28 -5.08 13.81
N ASP A 79 -18.78 -6.33 13.79
CA ASP A 79 -17.95 -7.49 13.44
C ASP A 79 -17.44 -7.41 12.00
N LEU A 80 -18.32 -7.00 11.06
CA LEU A 80 -17.93 -6.79 9.66
C LEU A 80 -16.86 -5.68 9.53
N THR A 81 -17.07 -4.55 10.18
CA THR A 81 -16.12 -3.43 10.18
C THR A 81 -14.77 -3.86 10.72
N THR A 82 -14.75 -4.62 11.80
CA THR A 82 -13.54 -5.19 12.39
C THR A 82 -12.88 -6.17 11.43
N HIS A 83 -13.64 -7.08 10.82
CA HIS A 83 -13.14 -8.04 9.86
C HIS A 83 -12.46 -7.36 8.67
N LEU A 84 -13.14 -6.41 8.00
CA LEU A 84 -12.58 -5.61 6.91
C LEU A 84 -11.30 -4.88 7.32
N SER A 85 -11.22 -4.43 8.56
CA SER A 85 -10.02 -3.76 9.11
C SER A 85 -8.83 -4.70 9.30
N THR A 86 -9.04 -6.02 9.31
CA THR A 86 -7.99 -7.04 9.45
C THR A 86 -7.56 -7.69 8.14
N ILE A 87 -8.06 -7.23 7.00
CA ILE A 87 -7.57 -7.58 5.66
C ILE A 87 -6.44 -6.61 5.33
N PHE A 88 -5.20 -7.10 5.19
CA PHE A 88 -4.00 -6.26 5.09
C PHE A 88 -3.41 -6.23 3.67
N THR A 89 -4.26 -6.21 2.65
CA THR A 89 -3.84 -6.03 1.26
C THR A 89 -3.25 -4.63 1.02
N GLU A 90 -2.48 -4.45 -0.05
CA GLU A 90 -1.84 -3.16 -0.40
C GLU A 90 -2.87 -2.06 -0.63
N ASN A 91 -4.04 -2.41 -1.15
CA ASN A 91 -5.21 -1.55 -1.19
C ASN A 91 -6.36 -2.25 -0.47
N ARG A 92 -7.12 -1.52 0.31
CA ARG A 92 -8.23 -2.05 1.09
C ARG A 92 -9.48 -1.21 0.90
N LEU A 93 -10.58 -1.87 0.52
CA LEU A 93 -11.88 -1.23 0.43
C LEU A 93 -12.61 -1.37 1.77
N LYS A 94 -13.06 -0.23 2.27
CA LYS A 94 -13.97 -0.10 3.42
C LYS A 94 -15.11 0.84 3.00
N LYS A 95 -15.40 1.90 3.76
CA LYS A 95 -16.22 3.04 3.31
C LYS A 95 -15.46 3.97 2.34
N TYR A 96 -14.19 3.70 2.15
CA TYR A 96 -13.24 4.40 1.27
C TYR A 96 -12.16 3.41 0.83
N ILE A 97 -11.43 3.76 -0.21
CA ILE A 97 -10.24 3.00 -0.61
C ILE A 97 -9.06 3.49 0.23
N GLU A 98 -8.46 2.58 0.98
CA GLU A 98 -7.27 2.84 1.79
C GLU A 98 -6.03 2.36 1.05
N LEU A 99 -5.13 3.28 0.74
CA LEU A 99 -3.85 3.00 0.12
C LEU A 99 -2.82 2.70 1.21
N ARG A 100 -2.20 1.52 1.17
CA ARG A 100 -1.41 0.96 2.27
C ARG A 100 0.03 0.62 1.91
N SER A 101 0.39 0.79 0.65
CA SER A 101 1.69 0.35 0.10
C SER A 101 2.89 1.22 0.50
N MET A 102 2.65 2.41 1.09
CA MET A 102 3.73 3.34 1.42
C MET A 102 4.49 2.93 2.69
N ASP A 103 5.80 3.08 2.65
CA ASP A 103 6.64 3.00 3.84
C ASP A 103 6.57 4.28 4.68
N THR A 104 6.95 4.19 5.94
CA THR A 104 7.05 5.34 6.84
C THR A 104 8.22 6.24 6.43
N CYS A 105 8.03 7.54 6.54
CA CYS A 105 9.06 8.53 6.29
C CYS A 105 9.01 9.68 7.31
N GLY A 106 9.96 10.60 7.25
CA GLY A 106 10.02 11.79 8.11
C GLY A 106 8.93 12.82 7.80
N TRP A 107 8.91 13.88 8.57
CA TRP A 107 7.88 14.93 8.46
C TRP A 107 7.86 15.62 7.09
N ASP A 108 9.04 15.80 6.49
CA ASP A 108 9.24 16.45 5.18
C ASP A 108 8.66 15.68 3.99
N CYS A 109 8.43 14.38 4.14
CA CYS A 109 7.83 13.54 3.09
C CYS A 109 6.39 13.06 3.40
N LEU A 110 5.85 13.37 4.58
CA LEU A 110 4.56 12.85 5.02
C LEU A 110 3.42 13.12 4.04
N CYS A 111 3.41 14.32 3.43
CA CYS A 111 2.39 14.71 2.47
C CYS A 111 2.68 14.26 1.02
N SER A 112 3.87 13.74 0.75
CA SER A 112 4.26 13.37 -0.63
C SER A 112 3.44 12.22 -1.18
N GLY A 113 3.22 11.19 -0.38
CA GLY A 113 2.40 10.04 -0.79
C GLY A 113 0.94 10.39 -1.05
N PRO A 114 0.24 11.08 -0.13
CA PRO A 114 -1.10 11.60 -0.40
C PRO A 114 -1.17 12.46 -1.67
N ALA A 115 -0.26 13.42 -1.85
CA ALA A 115 -0.24 14.28 -3.03
C ALA A 115 -0.02 13.46 -4.32
N PHE A 116 0.93 12.53 -4.31
CA PHE A 116 1.18 11.63 -5.44
C PHE A 116 -0.09 10.86 -5.84
N ASN A 117 -0.77 10.24 -4.88
CA ASN A 117 -1.97 9.47 -5.16
C ASN A 117 -3.15 10.35 -5.59
N ILE A 118 -3.30 11.55 -5.04
CA ILE A 118 -4.33 12.50 -5.46
C ILE A 118 -4.10 12.94 -6.91
N GLY A 119 -2.85 13.25 -7.28
CA GLY A 119 -2.50 13.61 -8.65
C GLY A 119 -2.89 12.52 -9.65
N ILE A 120 -2.63 11.26 -9.32
CA ILE A 120 -3.02 10.11 -10.15
C ILE A 120 -4.54 9.92 -10.17
N LEU A 121 -5.16 9.73 -9.00
CA LEU A 121 -6.54 9.24 -8.91
C LEU A 121 -7.59 10.30 -9.21
N TYR A 122 -7.32 11.56 -8.92
CA TYR A 122 -8.28 12.65 -9.08
C TYR A 122 -7.90 13.66 -10.14
N GLY A 123 -6.65 13.67 -10.62
CA GLY A 123 -6.16 14.63 -11.60
C GLY A 123 -5.84 14.02 -12.96
N ASN A 124 -5.39 12.74 -13.01
CA ASN A 124 -4.91 12.13 -14.25
C ASN A 124 -5.20 10.61 -14.34
N LEU A 125 -6.35 10.16 -13.85
CA LEU A 125 -6.69 8.74 -13.76
C LEU A 125 -6.64 8.02 -15.11
N ASN A 126 -7.23 8.63 -16.15
CA ASN A 126 -7.39 7.94 -17.45
C ASN A 126 -6.03 7.63 -18.10
N GLU A 127 -5.12 8.61 -18.16
CA GLU A 127 -3.80 8.42 -18.75
C GLU A 127 -2.96 7.39 -17.98
N VAL A 128 -3.04 7.43 -16.64
CA VAL A 128 -2.36 6.43 -15.81
C VAL A 128 -2.98 5.05 -15.99
N TYR A 129 -4.31 4.95 -16.07
CA TYR A 129 -5.00 3.68 -16.30
C TYR A 129 -4.63 3.10 -17.67
N GLU A 130 -4.63 3.89 -18.74
CA GLU A 130 -4.20 3.45 -20.08
C GLU A 130 -2.76 2.92 -20.06
N LEU A 131 -1.86 3.60 -19.35
CA LEU A 131 -0.48 3.16 -19.21
C LEU A 131 -0.37 1.82 -18.48
N ILE A 132 -0.93 1.71 -17.27
CA ILE A 132 -0.75 0.51 -16.42
C ILE A 132 -1.56 -0.69 -16.91
N SER A 133 -2.67 -0.48 -17.64
CA SER A 133 -3.47 -1.57 -18.21
C SER A 133 -2.72 -2.38 -19.27
N THR A 134 -1.64 -1.81 -19.84
CA THR A 134 -0.75 -2.51 -20.78
C THR A 134 0.26 -3.43 -20.09
N TRP A 135 0.36 -3.36 -18.76
CA TRP A 135 1.37 -4.10 -18.03
C TRP A 135 1.01 -5.58 -17.87
N ASP A 136 2.00 -6.42 -18.10
CA ASP A 136 1.88 -7.86 -17.91
C ASP A 136 1.78 -8.19 -16.41
N LYS A 137 0.73 -8.92 -16.04
CA LYS A 137 0.41 -9.29 -14.65
C LYS A 137 1.57 -10.00 -13.94
N ASP A 138 2.18 -10.98 -14.60
CA ASP A 138 3.22 -11.79 -13.96
C ASP A 138 4.49 -10.95 -13.75
N LYS A 139 4.80 -10.03 -14.68
CA LYS A 139 5.89 -9.07 -14.53
C LYS A 139 5.65 -8.10 -13.38
N VAL A 140 4.42 -7.63 -13.20
CA VAL A 140 4.05 -6.78 -12.05
C VAL A 140 4.21 -7.54 -10.74
N ILE A 141 3.71 -8.78 -10.66
CA ILE A 141 3.86 -9.62 -9.47
C ILE A 141 5.34 -9.86 -9.16
N ASN A 142 6.16 -10.20 -10.16
CA ASN A 142 7.58 -10.41 -9.97
C ASN A 142 8.29 -9.14 -9.50
N ALA A 143 7.99 -7.98 -10.10
CA ALA A 143 8.54 -6.71 -9.66
C ALA A 143 8.14 -6.38 -8.21
N TYR A 144 6.88 -6.60 -7.85
CA TYR A 144 6.39 -6.43 -6.47
C TYR A 144 7.17 -7.29 -5.47
N LEU A 145 7.48 -8.55 -5.82
CA LEU A 145 8.23 -9.45 -4.94
C LEU A 145 9.72 -9.05 -4.81
N GLU A 146 10.30 -8.48 -5.85
CA GLU A 146 11.72 -8.11 -5.88
C GLU A 146 12.01 -6.70 -5.33
N ALA A 147 11.09 -5.75 -5.52
CA ALA A 147 11.27 -4.35 -5.18
C ALA A 147 11.73 -4.10 -3.73
N PRO A 148 11.23 -4.82 -2.70
CA PRO A 148 11.69 -4.63 -1.33
C PRO A 148 13.18 -4.85 -1.11
N ARG A 149 13.83 -5.59 -2.00
CA ARG A 149 15.26 -5.90 -1.93
C ARG A 149 16.09 -5.11 -2.93
N LYS A 150 15.60 -4.98 -4.17
CA LYS A 150 16.34 -4.39 -5.29
C LYS A 150 16.09 -2.89 -5.45
N GLY A 151 15.02 -2.35 -4.84
CA GLY A 151 14.65 -0.94 -4.97
C GLY A 151 14.54 -0.53 -6.43
N PHE A 152 15.16 0.59 -6.79
CA PHE A 152 15.14 1.11 -8.16
C PHE A 152 15.74 0.17 -9.22
N ASN A 153 16.59 -0.78 -8.84
CA ASN A 153 17.16 -1.75 -9.76
C ASN A 153 16.20 -2.89 -10.16
N THR A 154 15.00 -2.92 -9.61
CA THR A 154 13.95 -3.88 -10.00
C THR A 154 13.49 -3.60 -11.41
N GLN A 155 13.32 -4.66 -12.20
CA GLN A 155 12.87 -4.54 -13.59
C GLN A 155 11.36 -4.75 -13.70
N LEU A 156 10.69 -3.86 -14.43
CA LEU A 156 9.28 -3.94 -14.79
C LEU A 156 9.10 -3.52 -16.25
N MET A 157 8.46 -4.35 -17.06
CA MET A 157 8.16 -4.07 -18.48
C MET A 157 9.40 -3.60 -19.29
N GLY A 158 10.59 -4.16 -19.00
CA GLY A 158 11.84 -3.84 -19.72
C GLY A 158 12.50 -2.51 -19.31
N LYS A 159 12.02 -1.88 -18.25
CA LYS A 159 12.60 -0.69 -17.62
C LYS A 159 12.83 -0.94 -16.14
N ASP A 160 13.71 -0.18 -15.51
CA ASP A 160 13.89 -0.20 -14.06
C ASP A 160 12.79 0.59 -13.33
N LEU A 161 12.67 0.38 -12.02
CA LEU A 161 11.68 1.11 -11.23
C LEU A 161 11.99 2.60 -11.10
N LEU A 162 13.22 3.05 -11.32
CA LEU A 162 13.54 4.47 -11.35
C LEU A 162 12.83 5.16 -12.52
N TYR A 163 12.88 4.53 -13.72
CA TYR A 163 12.14 5.02 -14.89
C TYR A 163 10.64 5.13 -14.61
N TRP A 164 10.04 4.07 -14.02
CA TRP A 164 8.61 4.07 -13.73
C TRP A 164 8.23 5.05 -12.63
N ALA A 165 9.09 5.21 -11.61
CA ALA A 165 8.88 6.20 -10.55
C ALA A 165 8.89 7.63 -11.11
N SER A 166 9.84 7.95 -12.00
CA SER A 166 9.86 9.25 -12.69
C SER A 166 8.61 9.45 -13.53
N THR A 167 8.25 8.47 -14.37
CA THR A 167 7.08 8.55 -15.25
C THR A 167 5.79 8.78 -14.45
N LEU A 168 5.58 8.00 -13.39
CA LEU A 168 4.37 8.14 -12.57
C LEU A 168 4.37 9.44 -11.74
N LEU A 169 5.54 9.94 -11.34
CA LEU A 169 5.64 11.24 -10.65
C LEU A 169 5.27 12.39 -11.59
N ASP A 170 5.73 12.35 -12.84
CA ASP A 170 5.37 13.36 -13.85
C ASP A 170 3.87 13.35 -14.16
N LEU A 171 3.27 12.15 -14.28
CA LEU A 171 1.82 12.00 -14.46
C LEU A 171 1.02 12.51 -13.25
N SER A 172 1.51 12.24 -12.04
CA SER A 172 0.91 12.77 -10.82
C SER A 172 1.00 14.31 -10.75
N LYS A 173 2.17 14.87 -11.09
CA LYS A 173 2.38 16.32 -11.14
C LYS A 173 1.42 16.98 -12.12
N LYS A 174 1.34 16.45 -13.35
CA LYS A 174 0.36 16.90 -14.36
C LYS A 174 -1.08 16.84 -13.81
N GLY A 175 -1.42 15.77 -13.09
CA GLY A 175 -2.74 15.63 -12.48
C GLY A 175 -3.02 16.69 -11.41
N LEU A 176 -2.05 17.03 -10.55
CA LEU A 176 -2.20 18.10 -9.56
C LEU A 176 -2.31 19.48 -10.22
N GLU A 177 -1.55 19.71 -11.29
CA GLU A 177 -1.66 20.93 -12.09
C GLU A 177 -3.05 21.07 -12.74
N ASN A 178 -3.58 19.98 -13.31
CA ASN A 178 -4.93 19.95 -13.89
C ASN A 178 -6.04 20.22 -12.86
N ARG A 179 -5.84 19.82 -11.61
CA ARG A 179 -6.80 20.09 -10.52
C ARG A 179 -6.84 21.56 -10.13
N ASP A 180 -5.76 22.29 -10.32
CA ASP A 180 -5.60 23.74 -10.05
C ASP A 180 -6.06 24.15 -8.63
N ILE A 181 -5.81 23.32 -7.62
CA ILE A 181 -6.12 23.61 -6.21
C ILE A 181 -4.98 24.41 -5.60
N LEU A 182 -5.25 25.66 -5.25
CA LEU A 182 -4.25 26.57 -4.69
C LEU A 182 -4.45 26.76 -3.19
N ASN A 183 -3.34 26.85 -2.46
CA ASN A 183 -3.36 27.25 -1.07
C ASN A 183 -3.45 28.79 -0.94
N LYS A 184 -3.54 29.31 0.29
CA LYS A 184 -3.61 30.77 0.58
C LYS A 184 -2.43 31.60 0.06
N HIS A 185 -1.35 30.95 -0.39
CA HIS A 185 -0.17 31.61 -0.95
C HIS A 185 -0.06 31.44 -2.47
N GLY A 186 -1.12 31.00 -3.14
CA GLY A 186 -1.18 30.77 -4.58
C GLY A 186 -0.32 29.60 -5.08
N LYS A 187 0.07 28.68 -4.21
CA LYS A 187 0.84 27.49 -4.59
C LYS A 187 -0.08 26.28 -4.64
N ASN A 188 0.05 25.47 -5.69
CA ASN A 188 -0.71 24.25 -5.83
C ASN A 188 -0.05 23.06 -5.06
N GLU A 189 -0.74 21.91 -5.10
CA GLU A 189 -0.36 20.71 -4.34
C GLU A 189 0.95 20.07 -4.82
N THR A 190 1.49 20.44 -5.99
CA THR A 190 2.76 19.91 -6.52
C THR A 190 3.96 20.18 -5.61
N LEU A 191 3.87 21.19 -4.75
CA LEU A 191 4.92 21.47 -3.75
C LEU A 191 5.21 20.28 -2.84
N PHE A 192 4.21 19.41 -2.60
CA PHE A 192 4.38 18.22 -1.77
C PHE A 192 5.12 17.07 -2.49
N LEU A 193 5.29 17.15 -3.80
CA LEU A 193 6.06 16.17 -4.58
C LEU A 193 7.57 16.39 -4.55
N ASN A 194 8.04 17.51 -4.01
CA ASN A 194 9.47 17.88 -4.02
C ASN A 194 10.36 16.80 -3.37
N HIS A 195 9.90 16.15 -2.31
CA HIS A 195 10.66 15.06 -1.68
C HIS A 195 10.81 13.86 -2.61
N LEU A 196 9.73 13.45 -3.29
CA LEU A 196 9.78 12.34 -4.26
C LEU A 196 10.65 12.70 -5.46
N GLN A 197 10.58 13.95 -5.93
CA GLN A 197 11.46 14.44 -6.99
C GLN A 197 12.93 14.32 -6.59
N LYS A 198 13.28 14.77 -5.39
CA LYS A 198 14.63 14.64 -4.85
C LYS A 198 15.11 13.18 -4.81
N VAL A 199 14.28 12.25 -4.34
CA VAL A 199 14.59 10.82 -4.29
C VAL A 199 14.90 10.27 -5.69
N ILE A 200 14.17 10.72 -6.72
CA ILE A 200 14.39 10.33 -8.13
C ILE A 200 15.68 10.95 -8.66
N ASP A 201 15.91 12.25 -8.45
CA ASP A 201 17.08 12.98 -8.95
C ASP A 201 18.38 12.42 -8.35
N GLU A 202 18.36 12.11 -7.06
CA GLU A 202 19.50 11.52 -6.34
C GLU A 202 19.63 10.01 -6.59
N LYS A 203 18.62 9.37 -7.17
CA LYS A 203 18.53 7.91 -7.39
C LYS A 203 18.75 7.11 -6.10
N THR A 204 18.34 7.66 -4.98
CA THR A 204 18.65 7.17 -3.64
C THR A 204 17.42 7.20 -2.76
N THR A 205 17.02 6.06 -2.21
CA THR A 205 15.87 5.97 -1.31
C THR A 205 16.24 6.38 0.12
N ASN A 206 15.23 6.67 0.95
CA ASN A 206 15.45 6.92 2.38
C ASN A 206 16.15 5.74 3.06
N ALA A 207 15.86 4.51 2.64
CA ALA A 207 16.54 3.32 3.16
C ALA A 207 18.03 3.30 2.81
N ASP A 208 18.42 3.71 1.60
CA ASP A 208 19.83 3.82 1.18
C ASP A 208 20.56 4.85 2.05
N HIS A 209 19.94 6.00 2.33
CA HIS A 209 20.48 7.02 3.23
C HIS A 209 20.68 6.47 4.64
N MET A 210 19.68 5.79 5.20
CA MET A 210 19.76 5.18 6.53
C MET A 210 20.85 4.11 6.60
N ILE A 211 20.95 3.24 5.60
CA ILE A 211 22.01 2.21 5.51
C ILE A 211 23.38 2.86 5.44
N SER A 212 23.54 3.90 4.63
CA SER A 212 24.80 4.65 4.52
C SER A 212 25.19 5.30 5.84
N LYS A 213 24.25 5.98 6.50
CA LYS A 213 24.47 6.62 7.81
C LYS A 213 24.90 5.57 8.85
N PHE A 214 24.15 4.50 9.00
CA PHE A 214 24.47 3.41 9.92
C PHE A 214 25.83 2.75 9.62
N SER A 215 26.18 2.62 8.34
CA SER A 215 27.47 2.04 7.96
C SER A 215 28.67 2.85 8.48
N LYS A 216 28.48 4.16 8.64
CA LYS A 216 29.50 5.10 9.15
C LYS A 216 29.54 5.16 10.68
N THR A 217 28.35 5.30 11.29
CA THR A 217 28.23 5.57 12.73
C THR A 217 28.19 4.28 13.56
N LYS A 218 27.62 3.20 13.02
CA LYS A 218 27.29 1.95 13.73
C LYS A 218 26.32 2.14 14.91
N ASP A 219 25.70 3.32 14.99
CA ASP A 219 24.77 3.71 16.04
C ASP A 219 23.34 3.78 15.48
N LEU A 220 22.39 3.08 16.13
CA LEU A 220 21.00 3.10 15.72
C LEU A 220 20.29 4.39 16.16
N ASP A 221 20.69 4.97 17.29
CA ASP A 221 20.04 6.18 17.83
C ASP A 221 20.31 7.36 16.90
N GLU A 222 21.51 7.46 16.35
CA GLU A 222 21.86 8.49 15.38
C GLU A 222 21.02 8.45 14.09
N LEU A 223 20.39 7.31 13.75
CA LEU A 223 19.53 7.24 12.56
C LEU A 223 18.28 8.12 12.69
N TYR A 224 17.83 8.37 13.91
CA TYR A 224 16.61 9.11 14.22
C TYR A 224 16.87 10.52 14.73
N ASP A 225 18.13 10.85 15.03
CA ASP A 225 18.52 12.21 15.36
C ASP A 225 18.47 13.09 14.09
N LYS A 226 17.73 14.20 14.21
CA LYS A 226 17.55 15.21 13.16
C LYS A 226 18.73 16.16 13.10
#